data_b0ca68959d60bec647fb6190c40d0c09
#
_entry.id   b0ca68959d60bec647fb6190c40d0c09
#
_cell.length_a   1.000
_cell.length_b   1.000
_cell.length_c   1.000
_cell.angle_alpha   90.00
_cell.angle_beta   90.00
_cell.angle_gamma   90.00
#
_symmetry.space_group_name_H-M   'P 1'
#
loop_
_entity.id
_entity.type
_entity.pdbx_description
1 polymer ?
#
loop_
_entity_poly.entity_id
_entity_poly.type
_entity_poly.pdbx_seq_one_letter_code
_entity_poly.pdbx_strand_id
1 'polypeptide(L)'
;VLKIGCPKKYSPNKNIVSWAKKNKVNLKITSDPYEAVKNSDCIMTDKWVSMNDKVNKKTKKKILKPYQVNKKLMSNAKPSAIFMHCLPVGRGEEVTDEVIDGDQSVVWRQALNRVHAQKSIIKWCLD
;
A
#
# COMPACT_ATOMS: atom_id res chain seq x y z
N VAL A 1 -6.79 -13.15 0.87
CA VAL A 1 -7.12 -12.46 -0.38
C VAL A 1 -6.28 -11.21 -0.49
N LEU A 2 -5.57 -11.03 -1.60
CA LEU A 2 -4.90 -9.77 -1.93
C LEU A 2 -5.80 -8.96 -2.87
N LYS A 3 -6.12 -7.73 -2.48
CA LYS A 3 -6.86 -6.79 -3.32
C LYS A 3 -5.95 -5.62 -3.70
N ILE A 4 -5.92 -5.27 -4.97
CA ILE A 4 -5.13 -4.14 -5.48
C ILE A 4 -6.10 -3.12 -6.08
N GLY A 5 -6.19 -1.95 -5.45
CA GLY A 5 -6.90 -0.79 -5.97
C GLY A 5 -5.92 0.11 -6.73
N CYS A 6 -6.05 0.21 -8.06
CA CYS A 6 -5.18 1.07 -8.86
C CYS A 6 -5.85 1.53 -10.15
N PRO A 7 -5.46 2.71 -10.69
CA PRO A 7 -5.90 3.12 -12.03
C PRO A 7 -5.43 2.12 -13.09
N LYS A 8 -6.23 1.89 -14.13
CA LYS A 8 -5.88 0.98 -15.23
C LYS A 8 -4.47 1.23 -15.80
N LYS A 9 -4.06 2.52 -15.89
CA LYS A 9 -2.73 2.93 -16.36
C LYS A 9 -1.59 2.44 -15.48
N TYR A 10 -1.83 2.21 -14.20
CA TYR A 10 -0.85 1.77 -13.20
C TYR A 10 -1.15 0.37 -12.67
N SER A 11 -1.81 -0.45 -13.49
CA SER A 11 -2.05 -1.85 -13.17
C SER A 11 -0.74 -2.62 -12.97
N PRO A 12 -0.74 -3.66 -12.13
CA PRO A 12 0.42 -4.51 -11.93
C PRO A 12 0.93 -5.14 -13.23
N ASN A 13 2.21 -5.48 -13.25
CA ASN A 13 2.84 -6.13 -14.41
C ASN A 13 2.08 -7.41 -14.79
N LYS A 14 1.78 -7.55 -16.09
CA LYS A 14 1.02 -8.70 -16.63
C LYS A 14 1.65 -10.04 -16.29
N ASN A 15 2.98 -10.14 -16.27
CA ASN A 15 3.69 -11.37 -15.91
C ASN A 15 3.43 -11.77 -14.46
N ILE A 16 3.42 -10.80 -13.52
CA ILE A 16 3.10 -11.05 -12.11
C ILE A 16 1.65 -11.50 -11.96
N VAL A 17 0.72 -10.86 -12.67
CA VAL A 17 -0.70 -11.25 -12.64
C VAL A 17 -0.89 -12.66 -13.21
N SER A 18 -0.21 -12.99 -14.29
CA SER A 18 -0.25 -14.33 -14.91
C SER A 18 0.35 -15.38 -13.97
N TRP A 19 1.47 -15.07 -13.33
CA TRP A 19 2.08 -15.93 -12.31
C TRP A 19 1.12 -16.18 -11.14
N ALA A 20 0.49 -15.13 -10.62
CA ALA A 20 -0.48 -15.23 -9.52
C ALA A 20 -1.66 -16.15 -9.91
N LYS A 21 -2.19 -16.01 -11.11
CA LYS A 21 -3.26 -16.89 -11.64
C LYS A 21 -2.80 -18.34 -11.74
N LYS A 22 -1.61 -18.59 -12.33
CA LYS A 22 -1.04 -19.93 -12.46
C LYS A 22 -0.87 -20.63 -11.10
N ASN A 23 -0.48 -19.87 -10.08
CA ASN A 23 -0.27 -20.36 -8.71
C ASN A 23 -1.54 -20.28 -7.84
N LYS A 24 -2.72 -20.05 -8.43
CA LYS A 24 -4.03 -20.00 -7.73
C LYS A 24 -4.05 -18.98 -6.57
N VAL A 25 -3.26 -17.90 -6.67
CA VAL A 25 -3.30 -16.82 -5.68
C VAL A 25 -4.64 -16.11 -5.75
N ASN A 26 -5.30 -15.93 -4.62
CA ASN A 26 -6.56 -15.18 -4.55
C ASN A 26 -6.29 -13.67 -4.67
N LEU A 27 -6.11 -13.22 -5.92
CA LEU A 27 -5.80 -11.85 -6.30
C LEU A 27 -7.01 -11.20 -6.98
N LYS A 28 -7.42 -10.02 -6.49
CA LYS A 28 -8.42 -9.15 -7.12
C LYS A 28 -7.81 -7.80 -7.46
N ILE A 29 -8.02 -7.32 -8.68
CA ILE A 29 -7.56 -6.01 -9.15
C ILE A 29 -8.78 -5.21 -9.55
N THR A 30 -8.92 -4.01 -9.01
CA THR A 30 -10.03 -3.10 -9.29
C THR A 30 -9.54 -1.67 -9.48
N SER A 31 -10.28 -0.89 -10.26
CA SER A 31 -10.05 0.56 -10.37
C SER A 31 -10.85 1.37 -9.34
N ASP A 32 -11.66 0.71 -8.54
CA ASP A 32 -12.40 1.35 -7.44
C ASP A 32 -11.65 1.14 -6.12
N PRO A 33 -11.10 2.21 -5.51
CA PRO A 33 -10.39 2.10 -4.23
C PRO A 33 -11.29 1.65 -3.08
N TYR A 34 -12.58 1.98 -3.11
CA TYR A 34 -13.52 1.56 -2.06
C TYR A 34 -13.84 0.07 -2.13
N GLU A 35 -13.97 -0.48 -3.34
CA GLU A 35 -14.08 -1.92 -3.53
C GLU A 35 -12.82 -2.67 -3.04
N ALA A 36 -11.65 -2.11 -3.32
CA ALA A 36 -10.39 -2.71 -2.89
C ALA A 36 -10.29 -2.85 -1.36
N VAL A 37 -10.65 -1.81 -0.62
CA VAL A 37 -10.53 -1.79 0.86
C VAL A 37 -11.69 -2.46 1.59
N LYS A 38 -12.80 -2.74 0.92
CA LYS A 38 -14.01 -3.29 1.54
C LYS A 38 -13.71 -4.56 2.32
N ASN A 39 -14.01 -4.55 3.63
CA ASN A 39 -13.78 -5.68 4.56
C ASN A 39 -12.33 -6.16 4.63
N SER A 40 -11.35 -5.31 4.34
CA SER A 40 -9.93 -5.65 4.46
C SER A 40 -9.47 -5.59 5.91
N ASP A 41 -8.49 -6.43 6.27
CA ASP A 41 -7.84 -6.46 7.58
C ASP A 41 -6.63 -5.53 7.65
N CYS A 42 -6.05 -5.22 6.48
CA CYS A 42 -4.89 -4.35 6.36
C CYS A 42 -5.01 -3.53 5.09
N ILE A 43 -4.73 -2.24 5.19
CA ILE A 43 -4.60 -1.33 4.06
C ILE A 43 -3.16 -0.86 4.01
N MET A 44 -2.54 -1.01 2.83
CA MET A 44 -1.18 -0.58 2.60
C MET A 44 -1.12 0.30 1.35
N THR A 45 -0.38 1.39 1.43
CA THR A 45 -0.04 2.23 0.27
C THR A 45 1.45 2.53 0.26
N ASP A 46 1.93 3.03 -0.87
CA ASP A 46 3.31 3.46 -1.06
C ASP A 46 3.32 4.85 -1.70
N LYS A 47 4.48 5.47 -1.71
CA LYS A 47 4.68 6.80 -2.29
C LYS A 47 4.30 6.83 -3.77
N TRP A 48 3.45 7.79 -4.15
CA TRP A 48 2.97 7.90 -5.53
C TRP A 48 4.06 8.28 -6.52
N VAL A 49 5.05 9.06 -6.09
CA VAL A 49 6.10 9.58 -6.94
C VAL A 49 7.46 9.21 -6.36
N SER A 50 8.16 8.30 -7.04
CA SER A 50 9.54 7.95 -6.74
C SER A 50 10.50 9.02 -7.26
N MET A 51 11.72 9.08 -6.67
CA MET A 51 12.79 9.97 -7.15
C MET A 51 13.19 9.66 -8.61
N ASN A 52 13.06 8.41 -9.04
CA ASN A 52 13.42 7.95 -10.38
C ASN A 52 12.27 7.99 -11.39
N ASP A 53 11.12 8.56 -11.03
CA ASP A 53 9.96 8.65 -11.92
C ASP A 53 10.22 9.64 -13.06
N LYS A 54 10.24 9.12 -14.28
CA LYS A 54 10.33 9.91 -15.53
C LYS A 54 8.99 10.53 -15.93
N VAL A 55 7.89 10.23 -15.23
CA VAL A 55 6.55 10.70 -15.51
C VAL A 55 6.33 12.08 -14.91
N ASN A 56 5.53 12.94 -15.57
CA ASN A 56 5.13 14.22 -15.02
C ASN A 56 4.43 14.03 -13.66
N LYS A 57 5.09 14.48 -12.61
CA LYS A 57 4.68 14.30 -11.20
C LYS A 57 3.27 14.84 -10.94
N LYS A 58 2.91 16.02 -11.53
CA LYS A 58 1.58 16.62 -11.37
C LYS A 58 0.49 15.73 -11.96
N THR A 59 0.71 15.22 -13.16
CA THR A 59 -0.24 14.32 -13.84
C THR A 59 -0.42 13.01 -13.06
N LYS A 60 0.66 12.41 -12.58
CA LYS A 60 0.61 11.17 -11.78
C LYS A 60 -0.19 11.37 -10.50
N LYS A 61 0.09 12.45 -9.74
CA LYS A 61 -0.64 12.80 -8.51
C LYS A 61 -2.13 13.01 -8.79
N LYS A 62 -2.50 13.70 -9.88
CA LYS A 62 -3.91 13.91 -10.25
C LYS A 62 -4.64 12.58 -10.50
N ILE A 63 -4.01 11.66 -11.20
CA ILE A 63 -4.58 10.33 -11.51
C ILE A 63 -4.73 9.47 -10.24
N LEU A 64 -3.78 9.58 -9.31
CA LEU A 64 -3.76 8.79 -8.07
C LEU A 64 -4.56 9.41 -6.93
N LYS A 65 -4.95 10.69 -7.02
CA LYS A 65 -5.70 11.37 -5.95
C LYS A 65 -6.94 10.61 -5.44
N PRO A 66 -7.76 9.94 -6.29
CA PRO A 66 -8.88 9.12 -5.80
C PRO A 66 -8.47 7.93 -4.92
N TYR A 67 -7.20 7.53 -4.97
CA TYR A 67 -6.64 6.38 -4.21
C TYR A 67 -5.95 6.82 -2.92
N GLN A 68 -6.05 8.10 -2.53
CA GLN A 68 -5.52 8.58 -1.26
C GLN A 68 -6.19 7.84 -0.11
N VAL A 69 -5.36 7.28 0.79
CA VAL A 69 -5.86 6.67 2.01
C VAL A 69 -6.19 7.78 3.01
N ASN A 70 -7.46 7.99 3.24
CA ASN A 70 -8.03 8.94 4.17
C ASN A 70 -9.03 8.23 5.10
N LYS A 71 -9.53 8.92 6.10
CA LYS A 71 -10.48 8.37 7.08
C LYS A 71 -11.71 7.75 6.42
N LYS A 72 -12.26 8.38 5.37
CA LYS A 72 -13.40 7.87 4.62
C LYS A 72 -13.09 6.54 3.92
N LEU A 73 -11.89 6.39 3.35
CA LEU A 73 -11.48 5.13 2.73
C LEU A 73 -11.26 4.05 3.80
N MET A 74 -10.57 4.39 4.90
CA MET A 74 -10.35 3.48 6.03
C MET A 74 -11.65 2.96 6.63
N SER A 75 -12.70 3.76 6.74
CA SER A 75 -13.99 3.34 7.32
C SER A 75 -14.73 2.27 6.51
N ASN A 76 -14.30 1.98 5.28
CA ASN A 76 -14.84 0.87 4.48
C ASN A 76 -14.13 -0.47 4.73
N ALA A 77 -13.01 -0.45 5.42
CA ALA A 77 -12.34 -1.66 5.90
C ALA A 77 -13.00 -2.18 7.19
N LYS A 78 -12.48 -3.27 7.74
CA LYS A 78 -12.92 -3.72 9.06
C LYS A 78 -12.56 -2.69 10.13
N PRO A 79 -13.35 -2.54 11.20
CA PRO A 79 -13.00 -1.63 12.30
C PRO A 79 -11.64 -1.91 12.93
N SER A 80 -11.21 -3.17 12.92
CA SER A 80 -9.89 -3.62 13.40
C SER A 80 -8.78 -3.55 12.35
N ALA A 81 -9.06 -3.02 11.15
CA ALA A 81 -8.07 -2.94 10.09
C ALA A 81 -6.89 -2.05 10.49
N ILE A 82 -5.70 -2.46 10.13
CA ILE A 82 -4.47 -1.68 10.33
C ILE A 82 -4.07 -0.96 9.04
N PHE A 83 -3.40 0.18 9.21
CA PHE A 83 -2.77 0.92 8.12
C PHE A 83 -1.25 0.73 8.14
N MET A 84 -0.66 0.45 6.98
CA MET A 84 0.77 0.24 6.78
C MET A 84 1.32 1.14 5.66
N HIS A 85 2.59 1.55 5.81
CA HIS A 85 3.34 2.30 4.80
C HIS A 85 4.84 2.04 4.98
N CYS A 86 5.55 1.79 3.89
CA CYS A 86 6.98 1.44 3.94
C CYS A 86 7.92 2.63 4.20
N LEU A 87 7.41 3.88 4.22
CA LEU A 87 8.19 5.11 4.32
C LEU A 87 9.25 5.28 3.20
N PRO A 88 9.64 6.52 2.81
CA PRO A 88 9.11 7.79 3.31
C PRO A 88 7.69 8.10 2.80
N VAL A 89 6.92 8.84 3.57
CA VAL A 89 5.52 9.17 3.27
C VAL A 89 5.37 10.57 2.67
N GLY A 90 4.40 10.72 1.77
CA GLY A 90 3.91 12.02 1.28
C GLY A 90 2.61 12.40 2.00
N ARG A 91 2.71 13.07 3.15
CA ARG A 91 1.55 13.54 3.91
C ARG A 91 0.65 14.43 3.05
N GLY A 92 -0.66 14.18 3.07
CA GLY A 92 -1.62 14.86 2.20
C GLY A 92 -1.59 14.40 0.73
N GLU A 93 -0.65 13.55 0.34
CA GLU A 93 -0.58 12.90 -0.98
C GLU A 93 -1.24 11.52 -0.95
N GLU A 94 -0.46 10.44 -0.79
CA GLU A 94 -0.98 9.06 -0.77
C GLU A 94 -1.74 8.71 0.51
N VAL A 95 -1.53 9.45 1.60
CA VAL A 95 -2.21 9.27 2.88
C VAL A 95 -2.41 10.61 3.58
N THR A 96 -3.49 10.74 4.35
CA THR A 96 -3.74 11.91 5.19
C THR A 96 -3.08 11.77 6.56
N ASP A 97 -2.80 12.91 7.23
CA ASP A 97 -2.18 12.94 8.56
C ASP A 97 -3.03 12.19 9.59
N GLU A 98 -4.34 12.35 9.55
CA GLU A 98 -5.27 11.67 10.45
C GLU A 98 -5.24 10.13 10.35
N VAL A 99 -4.79 9.58 9.21
CA VAL A 99 -4.66 8.13 9.04
C VAL A 99 -3.29 7.66 9.48
N ILE A 100 -2.22 8.34 9.06
CA ILE A 100 -0.86 7.89 9.38
C ILE A 100 -0.53 8.03 10.88
N ASP A 101 -1.10 9.03 11.53
CA ASP A 101 -0.92 9.28 12.97
C ASP A 101 -2.10 8.74 13.82
N GLY A 102 -3.11 8.12 13.20
CA GLY A 102 -4.28 7.57 13.87
C GLY A 102 -4.04 6.20 14.50
N ASP A 103 -4.98 5.76 15.35
CA ASP A 103 -4.89 4.53 16.16
C ASP A 103 -4.74 3.24 15.33
N GLN A 104 -5.25 3.23 14.09
CA GLN A 104 -5.12 2.10 13.18
C GLN A 104 -3.75 2.03 12.49
N SER A 105 -2.92 3.05 12.61
CA SER A 105 -1.60 3.10 11.99
C SER A 105 -0.58 2.26 12.75
N VAL A 106 0.08 1.36 12.04
CA VAL A 106 1.22 0.59 12.57
C VAL A 106 2.54 0.95 11.88
N VAL A 107 2.57 2.09 11.19
CA VAL A 107 3.69 2.52 10.34
C VAL A 107 5.00 2.62 11.14
N TRP A 108 4.97 3.21 12.33
CA TRP A 108 6.16 3.37 13.17
C TRP A 108 6.67 2.04 13.72
N ARG A 109 5.75 1.16 14.11
CA ARG A 109 6.09 -0.21 14.51
C ARG A 109 6.62 -1.04 13.35
N GLN A 110 6.06 -0.87 12.14
CA GLN A 110 6.58 -1.49 10.92
C GLN A 110 8.01 -1.02 10.61
N ALA A 111 8.28 0.28 10.74
CA ALA A 111 9.62 0.84 10.55
C ALA A 111 10.64 0.24 11.55
N LEU A 112 10.26 0.10 12.82
CA LEU A 112 11.09 -0.53 13.85
C LEU A 112 11.35 -2.01 13.54
N ASN A 113 10.34 -2.73 13.07
CA ASN A 113 10.47 -4.16 12.71
C ASN A 113 11.52 -4.42 11.62
N ARG A 114 11.84 -3.44 10.80
CA ARG A 114 12.92 -3.54 9.82
C ARG A 114 14.28 -3.82 10.50
N VAL A 115 14.54 -3.23 11.66
CA VAL A 115 15.77 -3.48 12.43
C VAL A 115 15.84 -4.95 12.87
N HIS A 116 14.73 -5.48 13.39
CA HIS A 116 14.68 -6.88 13.85
C HIS A 116 14.84 -7.87 12.69
N ALA A 117 14.14 -7.63 11.58
CA ALA A 117 14.24 -8.46 10.38
C ALA A 117 15.68 -8.47 9.82
N GLN A 118 16.33 -7.31 9.70
CA GLN A 118 17.69 -7.21 9.20
C GLN A 118 18.69 -7.89 10.14
N LYS A 119 18.57 -7.73 11.45
CA LYS A 119 19.41 -8.47 12.44
C LYS A 119 19.27 -9.97 12.28
N SER A 120 18.05 -10.48 12.12
CA SER A 120 17.80 -11.91 11.93
C SER A 120 18.41 -12.45 10.63
N ILE A 121 18.33 -11.69 9.54
CA ILE A 121 18.94 -12.05 8.26
C ILE A 121 20.49 -12.06 8.38
N ILE A 122 21.08 -11.05 9.01
CA ILE A 122 22.53 -11.00 9.22
C ILE A 122 22.98 -12.21 10.05
N LYS A 123 22.29 -12.49 11.16
CA LYS A 123 22.60 -13.66 11.97
C LYS A 123 22.54 -14.95 11.15
N TRP A 124 21.48 -15.17 10.39
CA TRP A 124 21.33 -16.35 9.54
C TRP A 124 22.42 -16.48 8.46
N CYS A 125 22.97 -15.36 7.98
CA CYS A 125 24.06 -15.38 7.01
C CYS A 125 25.44 -15.68 7.66
N LEU A 126 25.56 -15.54 8.99
CA LEU A 126 26.82 -15.73 9.72
C LEU A 126 26.90 -17.09 10.42
N ASP A 127 25.77 -17.75 10.66
CA ASP A 127 25.66 -19.11 11.19
C ASP A 127 25.89 -20.15 10.07
#